data_758c2cfdca23aad1dc88887d178c10f2
#
_entry.id   758c2cfdca23aad1dc88887d178c10f2
#
_cell.length_a   1.000
_cell.length_b   1.000
_cell.length_c   1.000
_cell.angle_alpha   90.00
_cell.angle_beta   90.00
_cell.angle_gamma   90.00
#
_symmetry.space_group_name_H-M   'P 1'
#
loop_
_entity.id
_entity.type
_entity.pdbx_description
1 polymer ?
#
loop_
_entity_poly.entity_id
_entity_poly.type
_entity_poly.pdbx_seq_one_letter_code
_entity_poly.pdbx_strand_id
1 'polypeptide(L)'
;VKYFVNGIKKYIPKRESSFVDVSLCGVPLKVLKNSIRLQQDKDDAWWFFLTKHHNIIFDIGSNVGYMSLLALIQNPNRQILLVDPNPKALQAASKMFLENQIGFRANYYSAFVSDTCDEAVTFYTIGTGAAGSMYASHAKTASQTNSFMNVKSVTLDYLMSFYEVLPDLVKIDVEGAEALVLAGSKKLADKSKCGFFIEMHCNDQLTMVNNTQMVLDWCVSVAYNAWYLKTGTLLTSPKPVEHRGKYHLLLLPEEKSYPGYLTGIAEASTLPESL
;
A
#
# COMPACT_ATOMS: atom_id res chain seq x y z
N VAL A 1 -23.04 -17.40 39.02
CA VAL A 1 -23.22 -16.24 38.11
C VAL A 1 -22.22 -15.12 38.44
N LYS A 2 -22.07 -14.72 39.72
CA LYS A 2 -21.07 -13.67 40.13
C LYS A 2 -19.62 -14.04 39.85
N TYR A 3 -19.24 -15.31 39.94
CA TYR A 3 -17.87 -15.79 39.66
C TYR A 3 -17.51 -15.73 38.19
N PHE A 4 -18.44 -15.96 37.28
CA PHE A 4 -18.22 -15.92 35.85
C PHE A 4 -17.97 -14.49 35.35
N VAL A 5 -18.73 -13.52 35.86
CA VAL A 5 -18.58 -12.10 35.50
C VAL A 5 -17.25 -11.53 35.97
N ASN A 6 -16.75 -11.93 37.16
CA ASN A 6 -15.46 -11.48 37.65
C ASN A 6 -14.25 -12.09 36.92
N GLY A 7 -14.40 -13.32 36.42
CA GLY A 7 -13.38 -13.99 35.59
C GLY A 7 -13.20 -13.33 34.23
N ILE A 8 -14.29 -12.99 33.55
CA ILE A 8 -14.27 -12.32 32.24
C ILE A 8 -13.65 -10.92 32.33
N LYS A 9 -13.95 -10.15 33.37
CA LYS A 9 -13.37 -8.82 33.57
C LYS A 9 -11.85 -8.82 33.73
N LYS A 10 -11.24 -9.92 34.16
CA LYS A 10 -9.79 -10.05 34.33
C LYS A 10 -9.05 -10.37 33.03
N TYR A 11 -9.76 -10.95 32.04
CA TYR A 11 -9.20 -11.37 30.74
C TYR A 11 -9.51 -10.44 29.58
N ILE A 12 -10.41 -9.45 29.75
CA ILE A 12 -10.58 -8.40 28.77
C ILE A 12 -9.46 -7.38 29.02
N PRO A 13 -8.41 -7.32 28.17
CA PRO A 13 -7.36 -6.33 28.35
C PRO A 13 -8.02 -4.94 28.35
N LYS A 14 -7.67 -4.10 29.30
CA LYS A 14 -8.09 -2.70 29.29
C LYS A 14 -7.82 -2.14 27.90
N ARG A 15 -8.84 -1.56 27.29
CA ARG A 15 -8.80 -0.94 25.96
C ARG A 15 -7.80 0.24 26.00
N GLU A 16 -6.52 -0.04 25.82
CA GLU A 16 -5.47 0.94 25.55
C GLU A 16 -5.28 1.12 24.04
N SER A 17 -6.33 1.30 23.29
CA SER A 17 -6.24 1.92 21.98
C SER A 17 -6.78 3.33 22.13
N SER A 18 -5.91 4.29 22.38
CA SER A 18 -6.30 5.68 22.42
C SER A 18 -6.62 6.13 20.99
N PHE A 19 -7.90 6.03 20.62
CA PHE A 19 -8.39 6.73 19.45
C PHE A 19 -8.34 8.24 19.71
N VAL A 20 -8.02 8.97 18.67
CA VAL A 20 -8.06 10.43 18.65
C VAL A 20 -8.98 10.89 17.53
N ASP A 21 -9.70 11.98 17.78
CA ASP A 21 -10.53 12.60 16.76
C ASP A 21 -9.68 13.46 15.83
N VAL A 22 -9.84 13.30 14.53
CA VAL A 22 -9.14 14.07 13.49
C VAL A 22 -10.12 14.44 12.38
N SER A 23 -9.74 15.43 11.57
CA SER A 23 -10.40 15.72 10.31
C SER A 23 -9.43 15.42 9.16
N LEU A 24 -9.85 14.61 8.20
CA LEU A 24 -9.11 14.30 6.99
C LEU A 24 -9.96 14.68 5.78
N CYS A 25 -9.52 15.66 5.00
CA CYS A 25 -10.29 16.23 3.88
C CYS A 25 -11.74 16.61 4.29
N GLY A 26 -11.92 17.25 5.43
CA GLY A 26 -13.22 17.66 5.97
C GLY A 26 -14.05 16.54 6.60
N VAL A 27 -13.62 15.28 6.53
CA VAL A 27 -14.33 14.14 7.12
C VAL A 27 -13.86 13.93 8.56
N PRO A 28 -14.77 13.96 9.56
CA PRO A 28 -14.44 13.65 10.94
C PRO A 28 -14.21 12.15 11.10
N LEU A 29 -13.09 11.77 11.72
CA LEU A 29 -12.66 10.39 11.86
C LEU A 29 -12.09 10.15 13.26
N LYS A 30 -12.22 8.92 13.73
CA LYS A 30 -11.51 8.39 14.89
C LYS A 30 -10.37 7.50 14.43
N VAL A 31 -9.14 7.90 14.72
CA VAL A 31 -7.95 7.17 14.29
C VAL A 31 -7.11 6.75 15.49
N LEU A 32 -6.38 5.65 15.33
CA LEU A 32 -5.40 5.26 16.34
C LEU A 32 -4.28 6.31 16.41
N LYS A 33 -3.84 6.64 17.60
CA LYS A 33 -2.72 7.56 17.79
C LYS A 33 -1.52 7.11 16.95
N ASN A 34 -0.96 8.01 16.17
CA ASN A 34 0.16 7.78 15.24
C ASN A 34 -0.15 6.86 14.04
N SER A 35 -1.41 6.58 13.72
CA SER A 35 -1.78 5.81 12.52
C SER A 35 -1.99 6.65 11.27
N ILE A 36 -2.04 7.97 11.41
CA ILE A 36 -2.11 8.89 10.28
C ILE A 36 -0.89 9.79 10.27
N ARG A 37 -0.54 10.27 9.10
CA ARG A 37 0.54 11.24 8.92
C ARG A 37 0.07 12.61 9.42
N LEU A 38 0.84 13.25 10.31
CA LEU A 38 0.58 14.62 10.76
C LEU A 38 0.99 15.65 9.71
N GLN A 39 1.99 15.29 8.89
CA GLN A 39 2.41 16.03 7.72
C GLN A 39 2.16 15.16 6.50
N GLN A 40 1.58 15.77 5.47
CA GLN A 40 1.33 15.07 4.21
C GLN A 40 2.67 14.65 3.59
N ASP A 41 2.69 13.43 3.04
CA ASP A 41 3.84 12.94 2.30
C ASP A 41 3.72 13.35 0.82
N LYS A 42 4.77 13.05 0.06
CA LYS A 42 4.94 13.48 -1.33
C LYS A 42 3.90 12.88 -2.27
N ASP A 43 3.29 11.77 -1.90
CA ASP A 43 2.39 10.95 -2.71
C ASP A 43 0.90 11.08 -2.35
N ASP A 44 0.57 11.65 -1.17
CA ASP A 44 -0.80 11.73 -0.66
C ASP A 44 -1.78 12.37 -1.66
N ALA A 45 -1.37 13.47 -2.31
CA ALA A 45 -2.23 14.16 -3.27
C ALA A 45 -2.44 13.36 -4.56
N TRP A 46 -1.39 12.75 -5.13
CA TRP A 46 -1.54 11.88 -6.29
C TRP A 46 -2.48 10.72 -6.00
N TRP A 47 -2.30 10.07 -4.85
CA TRP A 47 -3.17 8.99 -4.42
C TRP A 47 -4.62 9.43 -4.25
N PHE A 48 -4.84 10.58 -3.58
CA PHE A 48 -6.16 11.14 -3.37
C PHE A 48 -6.91 11.38 -4.68
N PHE A 49 -6.29 12.06 -5.64
CA PHE A 49 -6.93 12.36 -6.92
C PHE A 49 -7.06 11.11 -7.80
N LEU A 50 -6.09 10.21 -7.77
CA LEU A 50 -6.16 8.95 -8.50
C LEU A 50 -7.35 8.11 -8.01
N THR A 51 -7.51 7.94 -6.70
CA THR A 51 -8.57 7.11 -6.13
C THR A 51 -9.97 7.66 -6.37
N LYS A 52 -10.16 8.95 -6.65
CA LYS A 52 -11.49 9.49 -7.05
C LYS A 52 -12.12 8.75 -8.23
N HIS A 53 -11.31 8.16 -9.09
CA HIS A 53 -11.74 7.52 -10.34
C HIS A 53 -11.71 5.98 -10.30
N HIS A 54 -11.48 5.38 -9.12
CA HIS A 54 -11.34 3.93 -8.97
C HIS A 54 -12.23 3.41 -7.84
N ASN A 55 -12.78 2.20 -7.98
CA ASN A 55 -13.74 1.63 -7.04
C ASN A 55 -13.23 0.37 -6.34
N ILE A 56 -12.41 -0.44 -7.00
CA ILE A 56 -11.88 -1.69 -6.44
C ILE A 56 -10.36 -1.59 -6.39
N ILE A 57 -9.84 -1.45 -5.18
CA ILE A 57 -8.43 -1.13 -4.97
C ILE A 57 -7.73 -2.26 -4.20
N PHE A 58 -6.54 -2.65 -4.66
CA PHE A 58 -5.62 -3.46 -3.87
C PHE A 58 -4.50 -2.55 -3.34
N ASP A 59 -4.33 -2.51 -2.02
CA ASP A 59 -3.30 -1.73 -1.32
C ASP A 59 -2.23 -2.69 -0.78
N ILE A 60 -1.13 -2.84 -1.53
CA ILE A 60 -0.03 -3.74 -1.23
C ILE A 60 1.06 -3.00 -0.46
N GLY A 61 1.38 -3.50 0.74
CA GLY A 61 2.15 -2.76 1.73
C GLY A 61 1.28 -1.72 2.45
N SER A 62 0.05 -2.13 2.79
CA SER A 62 -0.95 -1.21 3.34
C SER A 62 -0.62 -0.66 4.72
N ASN A 63 0.32 -1.26 5.43
CA ASN A 63 0.70 -0.89 6.80
C ASN A 63 -0.55 -0.73 7.70
N VAL A 64 -0.65 0.33 8.47
CA VAL A 64 -1.80 0.64 9.34
C VAL A 64 -3.02 1.21 8.58
N GLY A 65 -2.99 1.22 7.25
CA GLY A 65 -4.14 1.52 6.40
C GLY A 65 -4.42 3.00 6.18
N TYR A 66 -3.43 3.90 6.34
CA TYR A 66 -3.63 5.34 6.11
C TYR A 66 -4.08 5.65 4.67
N MET A 67 -3.38 5.13 3.67
CA MET A 67 -3.71 5.33 2.24
C MET A 67 -5.06 4.69 1.88
N SER A 68 -5.34 3.51 2.44
CA SER A 68 -6.65 2.87 2.33
C SER A 68 -7.78 3.71 2.94
N LEU A 69 -7.55 4.32 4.13
CA LEU A 69 -8.52 5.22 4.77
C LEU A 69 -8.79 6.45 3.89
N LEU A 70 -7.72 7.09 3.39
CA LEU A 70 -7.82 8.25 2.50
C LEU A 70 -8.62 7.94 1.22
N ALA A 71 -8.50 6.72 0.69
CA ALA A 71 -9.32 6.27 -0.42
C ALA A 71 -10.77 6.02 -0.02
N LEU A 72 -11.02 5.29 1.08
CA LEU A 72 -12.35 4.85 1.50
C LEU A 72 -13.29 6.01 1.89
N ILE A 73 -12.77 7.11 2.45
CA ILE A 73 -13.60 8.26 2.83
C ILE A 73 -14.20 8.99 1.64
N GLN A 74 -13.61 8.87 0.44
CA GLN A 74 -14.02 9.60 -0.75
C GLN A 74 -15.24 9.01 -1.47
N ASN A 75 -15.49 7.70 -1.31
CA ASN A 75 -16.57 7.02 -2.04
C ASN A 75 -17.17 5.90 -1.18
N PRO A 76 -18.49 5.96 -0.85
CA PRO A 76 -19.14 4.96 0.00
C PRO A 76 -19.24 3.57 -0.64
N ASN A 77 -19.12 3.47 -1.96
CA ASN A 77 -19.20 2.20 -2.70
C ASN A 77 -17.84 1.56 -2.95
N ARG A 78 -16.74 2.24 -2.60
CA ARG A 78 -15.39 1.73 -2.84
C ARG A 78 -15.10 0.53 -1.95
N GLN A 79 -14.45 -0.48 -2.55
CA GLN A 79 -13.95 -1.65 -1.86
C GLN A 79 -12.42 -1.70 -1.92
N ILE A 80 -11.79 -2.18 -0.87
CA ILE A 80 -10.35 -2.24 -0.81
C ILE A 80 -9.88 -3.56 -0.20
N LEU A 81 -8.81 -4.13 -0.76
CA LEU A 81 -8.06 -5.23 -0.19
C LEU A 81 -6.75 -4.70 0.36
N LEU A 82 -6.57 -4.76 1.68
CA LEU A 82 -5.32 -4.42 2.35
C LEU A 82 -4.45 -5.68 2.46
N VAL A 83 -3.23 -5.58 1.97
CA VAL A 83 -2.25 -6.67 2.06
C VAL A 83 -0.98 -6.15 2.73
N ASP A 84 -0.60 -6.81 3.82
CA ASP A 84 0.63 -6.46 4.56
C ASP A 84 1.18 -7.71 5.25
N PRO A 85 2.50 -7.94 5.23
CA PRO A 85 3.09 -9.08 5.94
C PRO A 85 2.95 -8.97 7.46
N ASN A 86 2.76 -7.77 8.01
CA ASN A 86 2.63 -7.55 9.45
C ASN A 86 1.15 -7.62 9.91
N PRO A 87 0.70 -8.72 10.55
CA PRO A 87 -0.69 -8.87 10.98
C PRO A 87 -1.11 -7.84 12.05
N LYS A 88 -0.16 -7.26 12.79
CA LYS A 88 -0.43 -6.21 13.78
C LYS A 88 -0.81 -4.88 13.08
N ALA A 89 -0.18 -4.59 11.95
CA ALA A 89 -0.51 -3.44 11.13
C ALA A 89 -1.94 -3.57 10.57
N LEU A 90 -2.28 -4.72 9.98
CA LEU A 90 -3.64 -5.00 9.51
C LEU A 90 -4.68 -4.98 10.63
N GLN A 91 -4.33 -5.47 11.83
CA GLN A 91 -5.21 -5.38 13.00
C GLN A 91 -5.46 -3.93 13.42
N ALA A 92 -4.46 -3.06 13.33
CA ALA A 92 -4.62 -1.64 13.60
C ALA A 92 -5.54 -0.98 12.56
N ALA A 93 -5.32 -1.25 11.26
CA ALA A 93 -6.19 -0.79 10.18
C ALA A 93 -7.64 -1.24 10.38
N SER A 94 -7.87 -2.52 10.67
CA SER A 94 -9.22 -3.05 10.87
C SER A 94 -9.95 -2.42 12.06
N LYS A 95 -9.27 -2.20 13.18
CA LYS A 95 -9.84 -1.50 14.34
C LYS A 95 -10.26 -0.07 13.98
N MET A 96 -9.40 0.66 13.26
CA MET A 96 -9.69 2.01 12.81
C MET A 96 -10.88 2.06 11.86
N PHE A 97 -10.98 1.12 10.91
CA PHE A 97 -12.07 1.08 9.95
C PHE A 97 -13.40 0.68 10.59
N LEU A 98 -13.40 -0.23 11.56
CA LEU A 98 -14.59 -0.60 12.32
C LEU A 98 -15.10 0.56 13.20
N GLU A 99 -14.19 1.30 13.84
CA GLU A 99 -14.57 2.47 14.66
C GLU A 99 -15.25 3.57 13.81
N ASN A 100 -14.83 3.72 12.53
CA ASN A 100 -15.41 4.67 11.58
C ASN A 100 -16.56 4.07 10.75
N GLN A 101 -17.03 2.87 11.05
CA GLN A 101 -18.15 2.19 10.37
C GLN A 101 -17.91 1.95 8.86
N ILE A 102 -16.64 1.82 8.45
CA ILE A 102 -16.26 1.56 7.04
C ILE A 102 -15.61 0.19 6.85
N GLY A 103 -15.49 -0.61 7.91
CA GLY A 103 -14.80 -1.92 7.89
C GLY A 103 -15.43 -2.95 6.95
N PHE A 104 -16.73 -2.86 6.66
CA PHE A 104 -17.43 -3.77 5.74
C PHE A 104 -17.00 -3.61 4.26
N ARG A 105 -16.25 -2.55 3.94
CA ARG A 105 -15.71 -2.27 2.60
C ARG A 105 -14.25 -2.68 2.45
N ALA A 106 -13.66 -3.26 3.49
CA ALA A 106 -12.26 -3.62 3.53
C ALA A 106 -12.09 -5.13 3.76
N ASN A 107 -11.25 -5.74 2.93
CA ASN A 107 -10.72 -7.09 3.14
C ASN A 107 -9.26 -6.99 3.58
N TYR A 108 -8.77 -7.98 4.29
CA TYR A 108 -7.41 -7.99 4.86
C TYR A 108 -6.74 -9.33 4.56
N TYR A 109 -5.51 -9.28 4.07
CA TYR A 109 -4.73 -10.48 3.82
C TYR A 109 -3.30 -10.32 4.35
N SER A 110 -2.89 -11.20 5.27
CA SER A 110 -1.54 -11.13 5.85
C SER A 110 -0.58 -12.03 5.08
N ALA A 111 0.22 -11.43 4.19
CA ALA A 111 1.25 -12.10 3.41
C ALA A 111 2.27 -11.09 2.87
N PHE A 112 3.44 -11.60 2.49
CA PHE A 112 4.38 -10.88 1.65
C PHE A 112 3.97 -11.08 0.16
N VAL A 113 3.81 -9.98 -0.59
CA VAL A 113 3.48 -10.10 -2.02
C VAL A 113 4.76 -10.16 -2.84
N SER A 114 4.88 -11.19 -3.70
CA SER A 114 6.07 -11.50 -4.47
C SER A 114 5.71 -12.10 -5.83
N ASP A 115 6.69 -12.63 -6.53
CA ASP A 115 6.55 -13.36 -7.80
C ASP A 115 6.16 -14.84 -7.64
N THR A 116 6.23 -15.38 -6.39
CA THR A 116 5.95 -16.78 -6.05
C THR A 116 5.01 -16.89 -4.87
N CYS A 117 4.31 -18.02 -4.77
CA CYS A 117 3.44 -18.36 -3.64
C CYS A 117 4.10 -19.36 -2.70
N ASP A 118 3.69 -19.32 -1.42
CA ASP A 118 4.05 -20.28 -0.36
C ASP A 118 5.53 -20.34 0.04
N GLU A 119 6.35 -19.40 -0.43
CA GLU A 119 7.73 -19.26 0.06
C GLU A 119 7.77 -18.61 1.44
N ALA A 120 8.68 -19.05 2.29
CA ALA A 120 8.94 -18.45 3.58
C ALA A 120 9.87 -17.23 3.41
N VAL A 121 9.35 -16.03 3.69
CA VAL A 121 10.08 -14.78 3.63
C VAL A 121 10.38 -14.27 5.04
N THR A 122 11.63 -13.95 5.34
CA THR A 122 12.01 -13.26 6.57
C THR A 122 11.66 -11.77 6.42
N PHE A 123 10.73 -11.29 7.24
CA PHE A 123 10.27 -9.90 7.22
C PHE A 123 10.68 -9.20 8.51
N TYR A 124 11.52 -8.18 8.39
CA TYR A 124 12.03 -7.39 9.51
C TYR A 124 11.03 -6.30 9.88
N THR A 125 10.53 -6.31 11.13
CA THR A 125 9.53 -5.33 11.60
C THR A 125 9.55 -5.22 13.14
N ILE A 126 9.09 -4.07 13.67
CA ILE A 126 8.94 -3.85 15.11
C ILE A 126 7.51 -3.35 15.40
N GLY A 127 6.78 -4.06 16.23
CA GLY A 127 5.43 -3.67 16.67
C GLY A 127 4.43 -3.60 15.51
N THR A 128 3.74 -2.46 15.35
CA THR A 128 2.92 -2.15 14.17
C THR A 128 3.75 -1.61 13.02
N GLY A 129 5.02 -1.31 13.25
CA GLY A 129 6.10 -0.94 12.35
C GLY A 129 5.75 0.11 11.28
N ALA A 130 6.36 1.27 11.35
CA ALA A 130 6.17 2.30 10.31
C ALA A 130 6.83 1.91 8.96
N ALA A 131 7.86 1.06 9.01
CA ALA A 131 8.52 0.50 7.84
C ALA A 131 8.99 -0.91 8.17
N GLY A 132 8.42 -1.89 7.51
CA GLY A 132 8.90 -3.26 7.52
C GLY A 132 9.40 -3.63 6.13
N SER A 133 10.47 -4.44 6.03
CA SER A 133 11.03 -4.86 4.75
C SER A 133 11.59 -6.26 4.83
N MET A 134 11.65 -6.97 3.70
CA MET A 134 12.45 -8.17 3.57
C MET A 134 13.95 -7.86 3.56
N TYR A 135 14.33 -6.63 3.27
CA TYR A 135 15.71 -6.18 3.24
C TYR A 135 16.11 -5.56 4.59
N ALA A 136 17.14 -6.12 5.23
CA ALA A 136 17.65 -5.64 6.51
C ALA A 136 18.11 -4.17 6.45
N SER A 137 18.58 -3.72 5.29
CA SER A 137 19.01 -2.33 5.04
C SER A 137 17.88 -1.30 5.11
N HIS A 138 16.65 -1.68 4.73
CA HIS A 138 15.46 -0.83 4.85
C HIS A 138 14.89 -0.83 6.26
N ALA A 139 14.88 -1.98 6.93
CA ALA A 139 14.39 -2.13 8.29
C ALA A 139 15.54 -2.12 9.31
N LYS A 140 16.43 -1.12 9.26
CA LYS A 140 17.69 -1.07 10.04
C LYS A 140 17.48 -1.32 11.54
N THR A 141 16.54 -0.65 12.17
CA THR A 141 16.29 -0.82 13.61
C THR A 141 15.78 -2.22 13.93
N ALA A 142 14.86 -2.77 13.12
CA ALA A 142 14.35 -4.13 13.30
C ALA A 142 15.45 -5.17 13.10
N SER A 143 16.26 -5.00 12.06
CA SER A 143 17.42 -5.86 11.79
C SER A 143 18.44 -5.83 12.91
N GLN A 144 18.83 -4.64 13.40
CA GLN A 144 19.80 -4.48 14.50
C GLN A 144 19.30 -5.07 15.82
N THR A 145 17.99 -5.08 16.06
CA THR A 145 17.39 -5.69 17.27
C THR A 145 16.97 -7.15 17.03
N ASN A 146 17.32 -7.72 15.88
CA ASN A 146 16.93 -9.08 15.47
C ASN A 146 15.41 -9.32 15.55
N SER A 147 14.61 -8.30 15.25
CA SER A 147 13.15 -8.34 15.27
C SER A 147 12.62 -8.65 13.87
N PHE A 148 12.19 -9.89 13.66
CA PHE A 148 11.63 -10.36 12.39
C PHE A 148 10.50 -11.36 12.61
N MET A 149 9.76 -11.65 11.56
CA MET A 149 8.79 -12.73 11.47
C MET A 149 8.95 -13.45 10.14
N ASN A 150 8.64 -14.75 10.13
CA ASN A 150 8.54 -15.50 8.89
C ASN A 150 7.10 -15.41 8.39
N VAL A 151 6.93 -14.97 7.18
CA VAL A 151 5.63 -14.83 6.51
C VAL A 151 5.65 -15.61 5.20
N LYS A 152 4.48 -16.06 4.76
CA LYS A 152 4.35 -16.69 3.46
C LYS A 152 4.23 -15.65 2.37
N SER A 153 4.80 -15.94 1.20
CA SER A 153 4.59 -15.15 -0.01
C SER A 153 3.31 -15.54 -0.73
N VAL A 154 2.76 -14.57 -1.45
CA VAL A 154 1.66 -14.74 -2.42
C VAL A 154 1.90 -13.85 -3.63
N THR A 155 1.26 -14.17 -4.77
CA THR A 155 1.28 -13.30 -5.95
C THR A 155 0.02 -12.45 -6.04
N LEU A 156 0.06 -11.34 -6.79
CA LEU A 156 -1.15 -10.59 -7.12
C LEU A 156 -2.14 -11.43 -7.95
N ASP A 157 -1.63 -12.28 -8.82
CA ASP A 157 -2.44 -13.23 -9.61
C ASP A 157 -3.21 -14.21 -8.71
N TYR A 158 -2.56 -14.67 -7.61
CA TYR A 158 -3.22 -15.50 -6.60
C TYR A 158 -4.32 -14.71 -5.88
N LEU A 159 -4.05 -13.50 -5.40
CA LEU A 159 -5.02 -12.68 -4.67
C LEU A 159 -6.26 -12.37 -5.53
N MET A 160 -6.05 -12.01 -6.79
CA MET A 160 -7.14 -11.83 -7.76
C MET A 160 -8.02 -13.07 -7.86
N SER A 161 -7.40 -14.25 -7.95
CA SER A 161 -8.13 -15.52 -8.08
C SER A 161 -8.81 -15.94 -6.77
N PHE A 162 -8.15 -15.72 -5.63
CA PHE A 162 -8.64 -16.08 -4.30
C PHE A 162 -9.89 -15.28 -3.90
N TYR A 163 -9.90 -13.98 -4.20
CA TYR A 163 -11.04 -13.11 -3.90
C TYR A 163 -12.08 -13.06 -5.04
N GLU A 164 -11.77 -13.65 -6.21
CA GLU A 164 -12.58 -13.58 -7.43
C GLU A 164 -12.92 -12.12 -7.82
N VAL A 165 -11.97 -11.21 -7.63
CA VAL A 165 -12.14 -9.76 -7.82
C VAL A 165 -11.07 -9.22 -8.76
N LEU A 166 -11.48 -8.39 -9.72
CA LEU A 166 -10.61 -7.64 -10.60
C LEU A 166 -10.47 -6.20 -10.06
N PRO A 167 -9.29 -5.80 -9.54
CA PRO A 167 -9.07 -4.41 -9.15
C PRO A 167 -9.01 -3.50 -10.37
N ASP A 168 -9.41 -2.26 -10.20
CA ASP A 168 -9.22 -1.19 -11.20
C ASP A 168 -7.99 -0.32 -10.88
N LEU A 169 -7.46 -0.43 -9.64
CA LEU A 169 -6.21 0.20 -9.20
C LEU A 169 -5.48 -0.70 -8.19
N VAL A 170 -4.16 -0.81 -8.35
CA VAL A 170 -3.27 -1.48 -7.39
C VAL A 170 -2.24 -0.47 -6.90
N LYS A 171 -2.16 -0.24 -5.57
CA LYS A 171 -1.03 0.45 -4.94
C LYS A 171 0.05 -0.57 -4.58
N ILE A 172 1.31 -0.23 -4.83
CA ILE A 172 2.48 -1.03 -4.44
C ILE A 172 3.46 -0.12 -3.70
N ASP A 173 3.70 -0.43 -2.43
CA ASP A 173 4.64 0.27 -1.56
C ASP A 173 5.23 -0.77 -0.58
N VAL A 174 6.29 -1.45 -1.01
CA VAL A 174 6.81 -2.67 -0.37
C VAL A 174 8.31 -2.59 -0.06
N GLU A 175 8.83 -1.36 0.02
CA GLU A 175 10.18 -1.07 0.52
C GLU A 175 11.27 -1.88 -0.19
N GLY A 176 11.26 -1.83 -1.55
CA GLY A 176 12.30 -2.37 -2.42
C GLY A 176 11.99 -3.71 -3.10
N ALA A 177 10.77 -4.25 -2.95
CA ALA A 177 10.33 -5.47 -3.62
C ALA A 177 9.33 -5.22 -4.77
N GLU A 178 9.21 -3.99 -5.27
CA GLU A 178 8.18 -3.56 -6.23
C GLU A 178 8.21 -4.38 -7.52
N ALA A 179 9.42 -4.65 -8.05
CA ALA A 179 9.59 -5.46 -9.25
C ALA A 179 9.15 -6.93 -9.04
N LEU A 180 9.34 -7.50 -7.83
CA LEU A 180 8.87 -8.85 -7.50
C LEU A 180 7.33 -8.90 -7.47
N VAL A 181 6.70 -7.89 -6.86
CA VAL A 181 5.22 -7.80 -6.86
C VAL A 181 4.67 -7.76 -8.28
N LEU A 182 5.28 -6.96 -9.15
CA LEU A 182 4.88 -6.87 -10.56
C LEU A 182 5.11 -8.18 -11.31
N ALA A 183 6.21 -8.88 -11.06
CA ALA A 183 6.47 -10.17 -11.70
C ALA A 183 5.36 -11.21 -11.42
N GLY A 184 4.74 -11.15 -10.22
CA GLY A 184 3.61 -11.96 -9.79
C GLY A 184 2.22 -11.44 -10.22
N SER A 185 2.12 -10.48 -11.16
CA SER A 185 0.87 -9.78 -11.50
C SER A 185 0.47 -9.85 -12.98
N LYS A 186 1.15 -10.66 -13.81
CA LYS A 186 0.95 -10.65 -15.28
C LYS A 186 -0.47 -11.01 -15.70
N LYS A 187 -1.09 -12.02 -15.07
CA LYS A 187 -2.48 -12.41 -15.37
C LYS A 187 -3.46 -11.35 -14.89
N LEU A 188 -3.19 -10.72 -13.74
CA LEU A 188 -4.00 -9.62 -13.23
C LEU A 188 -3.94 -8.43 -14.19
N ALA A 189 -2.75 -8.01 -14.62
CA ALA A 189 -2.56 -6.92 -15.59
C ALA A 189 -3.31 -7.18 -16.90
N ASP A 190 -3.21 -8.40 -17.44
CA ASP A 190 -3.90 -8.77 -18.66
C ASP A 190 -5.43 -8.76 -18.52
N LYS A 191 -5.97 -9.31 -17.43
CA LYS A 191 -7.40 -9.46 -17.24
C LYS A 191 -8.11 -8.19 -16.81
N SER A 192 -7.52 -7.42 -15.87
CA SER A 192 -8.16 -6.23 -15.29
C SER A 192 -7.85 -4.96 -16.07
N LYS A 193 -6.71 -4.89 -16.77
CA LYS A 193 -6.20 -3.65 -17.38
C LYS A 193 -6.20 -2.47 -16.38
N CYS A 194 -5.90 -2.78 -15.10
CA CYS A 194 -5.89 -1.82 -14.00
C CYS A 194 -4.67 -0.87 -14.08
N GLY A 195 -4.75 0.24 -13.35
CA GLY A 195 -3.58 1.07 -13.07
C GLY A 195 -2.75 0.50 -11.90
N PHE A 196 -1.42 0.72 -11.93
CA PHE A 196 -0.55 0.46 -10.78
C PHE A 196 0.08 1.77 -10.33
N PHE A 197 -0.19 2.17 -9.08
CA PHE A 197 0.45 3.29 -8.41
C PHE A 197 1.57 2.76 -7.52
N ILE A 198 2.82 3.11 -7.83
CA ILE A 198 4.00 2.47 -7.23
C ILE A 198 4.88 3.52 -6.57
N GLU A 199 5.24 3.31 -5.29
CA GLU A 199 6.37 3.96 -4.66
C GLU A 199 7.61 3.10 -4.85
N MET A 200 8.56 3.59 -5.65
CA MET A 200 9.81 2.89 -5.98
C MET A 200 10.87 3.16 -4.94
N HIS A 201 11.53 2.11 -4.46
CA HIS A 201 12.64 2.18 -3.51
C HIS A 201 13.90 1.51 -4.06
N CYS A 202 15.05 1.88 -3.50
CA CYS A 202 16.32 1.17 -3.70
C CYS A 202 16.85 0.66 -2.37
N ASN A 203 17.70 -0.35 -2.41
CA ASN A 203 18.36 -0.90 -1.23
C ASN A 203 19.81 -1.28 -1.56
N ASP A 204 20.56 -1.78 -0.57
CA ASP A 204 21.97 -2.13 -0.75
C ASP A 204 22.19 -3.29 -1.73
N GLN A 205 21.16 -4.10 -2.02
CA GLN A 205 21.21 -5.24 -2.94
C GLN A 205 20.62 -4.91 -4.31
N LEU A 206 19.69 -3.94 -4.38
CA LEU A 206 18.98 -3.56 -5.59
C LEU A 206 19.04 -2.04 -5.78
N THR A 207 19.87 -1.59 -6.71
CA THR A 207 19.99 -0.17 -7.03
C THR A 207 18.70 0.37 -7.65
N MET A 208 18.48 1.69 -7.56
CA MET A 208 17.32 2.33 -8.20
C MET A 208 17.32 2.07 -9.72
N VAL A 209 18.47 2.10 -10.35
CA VAL A 209 18.62 1.80 -11.80
C VAL A 209 18.10 0.40 -12.12
N ASN A 210 18.56 -0.61 -11.39
CA ASN A 210 18.18 -2.00 -11.65
C ASN A 210 16.70 -2.24 -11.34
N ASN A 211 16.18 -1.74 -10.19
CA ASN A 211 14.77 -1.89 -9.85
C ASN A 211 13.87 -1.21 -10.89
N THR A 212 14.23 0.00 -11.31
CA THR A 212 13.51 0.71 -12.38
C THR A 212 13.54 -0.07 -13.70
N GLN A 213 14.69 -0.60 -14.10
CA GLN A 213 14.80 -1.36 -15.34
C GLN A 213 13.90 -2.60 -15.33
N MET A 214 13.88 -3.33 -14.21
CA MET A 214 12.99 -4.51 -14.06
C MET A 214 11.51 -4.12 -14.20
N VAL A 215 11.09 -2.97 -13.66
CA VAL A 215 9.72 -2.46 -13.83
C VAL A 215 9.43 -2.10 -15.29
N LEU A 216 10.37 -1.44 -15.98
CA LEU A 216 10.22 -1.11 -17.40
C LEU A 216 10.16 -2.37 -18.28
N ASP A 217 10.98 -3.38 -18.00
CA ASP A 217 10.96 -4.67 -18.71
C ASP A 217 9.62 -5.40 -18.49
N TRP A 218 9.09 -5.34 -17.26
CA TRP A 218 7.75 -5.85 -16.97
C TRP A 218 6.68 -5.11 -17.81
N CYS A 219 6.72 -3.78 -17.85
CA CYS A 219 5.80 -2.97 -18.66
C CYS A 219 5.80 -3.42 -20.12
N VAL A 220 6.96 -3.58 -20.71
CA VAL A 220 7.09 -4.10 -22.10
C VAL A 220 6.45 -5.49 -22.24
N SER A 221 6.63 -6.36 -21.24
CA SER A 221 6.14 -7.75 -21.28
C SER A 221 4.62 -7.89 -21.22
N VAL A 222 3.89 -6.85 -20.75
CA VAL A 222 2.43 -6.85 -20.56
C VAL A 222 1.70 -5.73 -21.30
N ALA A 223 2.40 -4.99 -22.18
CA ALA A 223 1.89 -3.84 -22.92
C ALA A 223 1.37 -2.72 -22.01
N TYR A 224 2.24 -2.23 -21.14
CA TYR A 224 2.01 -1.09 -20.23
C TYR A 224 3.03 0.01 -20.46
N ASN A 225 2.64 1.23 -20.13
CA ASN A 225 3.48 2.42 -20.08
C ASN A 225 3.75 2.82 -18.63
N ALA A 226 4.99 3.21 -18.33
CA ALA A 226 5.38 3.78 -17.04
C ALA A 226 5.38 5.30 -17.10
N TRP A 227 4.52 5.96 -16.32
CA TRP A 227 4.45 7.41 -16.20
C TRP A 227 5.15 7.87 -14.94
N TYR A 228 6.17 8.73 -15.08
CA TYR A 228 6.84 9.33 -13.93
C TYR A 228 5.97 10.46 -13.37
N LEU A 229 5.37 10.26 -12.21
CA LEU A 229 4.35 11.17 -11.65
C LEU A 229 4.87 12.58 -11.41
N LYS A 230 6.13 12.75 -11.01
CA LYS A 230 6.71 14.07 -10.77
C LYS A 230 6.68 14.98 -11.99
N THR A 231 6.79 14.41 -13.19
CA THR A 231 6.83 15.19 -14.46
C THR A 231 5.60 14.95 -15.32
N GLY A 232 4.79 13.93 -15.06
CA GLY A 232 3.68 13.50 -15.92
C GLY A 232 4.14 12.97 -17.28
N THR A 233 5.39 12.53 -17.42
CA THR A 233 5.98 12.06 -18.68
C THR A 233 6.28 10.57 -18.65
N LEU A 234 6.34 9.95 -19.84
CA LEU A 234 6.77 8.57 -19.98
C LEU A 234 8.21 8.39 -19.50
N LEU A 235 8.42 7.37 -18.66
CA LEU A 235 9.73 6.93 -18.24
C LEU A 235 10.16 5.76 -19.12
N THR A 236 11.10 5.99 -20.04
CA THR A 236 11.59 4.98 -21.00
C THR A 236 12.96 4.44 -20.64
N SER A 237 13.59 4.98 -19.61
CA SER A 237 14.88 4.51 -19.08
C SER A 237 15.05 4.92 -17.62
N PRO A 238 15.91 4.26 -16.84
CA PRO A 238 16.17 4.61 -15.44
C PRO A 238 16.87 5.96 -15.22
N LYS A 239 17.53 6.53 -16.26
CA LYS A 239 18.37 7.72 -16.14
C LYS A 239 17.72 8.92 -15.42
N PRO A 240 16.43 9.29 -15.66
CA PRO A 240 15.80 10.42 -14.98
C PRO A 240 15.64 10.24 -13.46
N VAL A 241 15.73 9.01 -12.95
CA VAL A 241 15.46 8.64 -11.56
C VAL A 241 16.63 7.98 -10.83
N GLU A 242 17.78 7.80 -11.50
CA GLU A 242 18.95 7.04 -10.98
C GLU A 242 19.48 7.55 -9.64
N HIS A 243 19.34 8.85 -9.35
CA HIS A 243 19.81 9.48 -8.11
C HIS A 243 18.68 9.75 -7.09
N ARG A 244 17.46 9.21 -7.34
CA ARG A 244 16.34 9.35 -6.39
C ARG A 244 16.45 8.29 -5.30
N GLY A 245 16.27 8.70 -4.03
CA GLY A 245 16.12 7.73 -2.92
C GLY A 245 14.79 6.98 -2.99
N LYS A 246 13.71 7.69 -3.39
CA LYS A 246 12.41 7.15 -3.73
C LYS A 246 11.70 8.02 -4.77
N TYR A 247 10.80 7.45 -5.54
CA TYR A 247 9.97 8.17 -6.50
C TYR A 247 8.71 7.36 -6.85
N HIS A 248 7.76 8.00 -7.57
CA HIS A 248 6.45 7.40 -7.84
C HIS A 248 6.21 7.21 -9.33
N LEU A 249 5.66 6.06 -9.67
CA LEU A 249 5.20 5.69 -11.01
C LEU A 249 3.68 5.44 -11.02
N LEU A 250 3.07 5.75 -12.14
CA LEU A 250 1.78 5.25 -12.52
C LEU A 250 1.94 4.38 -13.78
N LEU A 251 1.72 3.07 -13.65
CA LEU A 251 1.71 2.18 -14.80
C LEU A 251 0.29 2.05 -15.32
N LEU A 252 0.13 2.23 -16.62
CA LEU A 252 -1.15 2.12 -17.31
C LEU A 252 -0.98 1.27 -18.57
N PRO A 253 -2.04 0.54 -19.01
CA PRO A 253 -2.05 -0.07 -20.33
C PRO A 253 -1.63 0.90 -21.42
N GLU A 254 -0.92 0.42 -22.46
CA GLU A 254 -0.36 1.29 -23.52
C GLU A 254 -1.42 2.14 -24.24
N GLU A 255 -2.65 1.66 -24.33
CA GLU A 255 -3.78 2.39 -24.92
C GLU A 255 -4.30 3.54 -24.05
N LYS A 256 -3.86 3.63 -22.78
CA LYS A 256 -4.27 4.71 -21.86
C LYS A 256 -3.21 5.80 -21.77
N SER A 257 -3.63 7.03 -21.96
CA SER A 257 -2.78 8.21 -21.76
C SER A 257 -2.67 8.59 -20.27
N TYR A 258 -1.70 9.44 -19.94
CA TYR A 258 -1.59 10.04 -18.60
C TYR A 258 -2.90 10.76 -18.24
N PRO A 259 -3.47 10.51 -17.05
CA PRO A 259 -4.75 11.09 -16.68
C PRO A 259 -4.69 12.61 -16.54
N GLY A 260 -5.54 13.31 -17.27
CA GLY A 260 -5.60 14.78 -17.25
C GLY A 260 -5.87 15.36 -15.85
N TYR A 261 -6.61 14.63 -15.00
CA TYR A 261 -6.90 15.06 -13.63
C TYR A 261 -5.68 14.98 -12.69
N LEU A 262 -4.58 14.35 -13.08
CA LEU A 262 -3.30 14.39 -12.37
C LEU A 262 -2.38 15.51 -12.85
N THR A 263 -2.73 16.17 -13.96
CA THR A 263 -1.96 17.29 -14.49
C THR A 263 -2.01 18.48 -13.50
N GLY A 264 -0.85 18.99 -13.13
CA GLY A 264 -0.74 20.10 -12.16
C GLY A 264 -0.66 19.67 -10.71
N ILE A 265 -0.81 18.36 -10.40
CA ILE A 265 -0.54 17.84 -9.06
C ILE A 265 0.94 17.55 -8.94
N ALA A 266 1.63 18.32 -8.10
CA ALA A 266 3.06 18.17 -7.86
C ALA A 266 3.34 17.22 -6.69
N GLU A 267 4.60 16.77 -6.61
CA GLU A 267 5.14 16.09 -5.44
C GLU A 267 4.92 16.96 -4.18
N ALA A 268 4.33 16.40 -3.13
CA ALA A 268 3.95 17.09 -1.90
C ALA A 268 2.87 18.20 -2.05
N SER A 269 2.04 18.15 -3.09
CA SER A 269 0.83 18.98 -3.14
C SER A 269 -0.07 18.68 -1.95
N THR A 270 -0.73 19.71 -1.43
CA THR A 270 -1.63 19.59 -0.28
C THR A 270 -2.91 18.81 -0.65
N LEU A 271 -3.39 18.01 0.28
CA LEU A 271 -4.73 17.44 0.18
C LEU A 271 -5.79 18.55 0.24
N PRO A 272 -6.94 18.40 -0.44
CA PRO A 272 -8.03 19.37 -0.33
C PRO A 272 -8.59 19.40 1.10
N GLU A 273 -9.09 20.56 1.50
CA GLU A 273 -9.70 20.76 2.82
C GLU A 273 -11.02 20.00 2.98
N SER A 274 -11.68 19.69 1.87
CA SER A 274 -12.93 18.89 1.82
C SER A 274 -12.96 17.96 0.60
N LEU A 275 -13.79 16.89 0.67
CA LEU A 275 -13.99 15.91 -0.41
C LEU A 275 -14.62 16.51 -1.67
#